data_3d207d3036088dfa5ca97ba4a2c16720
#
_entry.id   3d207d3036088dfa5ca97ba4a2c16720
#
_cell.length_a   1.000
_cell.length_b   1.000
_cell.length_c   1.000
_cell.angle_alpha   90.00
_cell.angle_beta   90.00
_cell.angle_gamma   90.00
#
_symmetry.space_group_name_H-M   'P 1'
#
loop_
_entity.id
_entity.type
_entity.pdbx_description
1 polymer ?
#
loop_
_entity_poly.entity_id
_entity_poly.type
_entity_poly.pdbx_seq_one_letter_code
_entity_poly.pdbx_strand_id
1 'polypeptide(L)'
;MSPTHLPSAEYYASLPKHIAGAGAVIHDAAGRILLVQPSYRTDTWEIPGGGLDTGEHPLQAVRREVKEELGIDLTPGRLLAVDWVAEQADGRPPLVNYLFDGGLITQAEARTRIHLDPEELTAWQLATPEQWDSLLAPHMARRVHACSRAMTQGLTVYLQHGFDLTGRQT
;
A
#
# COMPACT_ATOMS: atom_id res chain seq x y z
N MET A 1 43.93 -2.37 16.03
CA MET A 1 42.51 -2.24 15.61
C MET A 1 42.21 -0.77 15.43
N SER A 2 42.00 -0.32 14.18
CA SER A 2 41.60 1.06 13.93
C SER A 2 40.24 1.31 14.55
N PRO A 3 39.99 2.45 15.24
CA PRO A 3 38.67 2.76 15.74
C PRO A 3 37.71 2.85 14.57
N THR A 4 36.66 2.06 14.60
CA THR A 4 35.57 2.14 13.63
C THR A 4 34.87 3.49 13.85
N HIS A 5 35.23 4.50 13.09
CA HIS A 5 34.51 5.77 13.10
C HIS A 5 33.11 5.51 12.58
N LEU A 6 32.11 5.61 13.47
CA LEU A 6 30.71 5.66 13.05
C LEU A 6 30.53 6.89 12.15
N PRO A 7 29.74 6.75 11.06
CA PRO A 7 29.47 7.87 10.17
C PRO A 7 28.86 9.06 10.93
N SER A 8 29.27 10.27 10.57
CA SER A 8 28.78 11.50 11.16
C SER A 8 27.35 11.83 10.73
N ALA A 9 26.69 12.75 11.44
CA ALA A 9 25.37 13.25 11.04
C ALA A 9 25.39 13.85 9.62
N GLU A 10 26.48 14.50 9.22
CA GLU A 10 26.70 15.04 7.87
C GLU A 10 26.71 13.94 6.81
N TYR A 11 27.36 12.79 7.10
CA TYR A 11 27.34 11.63 6.21
C TYR A 11 25.90 11.13 5.99
N TYR A 12 25.13 10.92 7.05
CA TYR A 12 23.73 10.50 6.93
C TYR A 12 22.87 11.54 6.21
N ALA A 13 23.13 12.83 6.41
CA ALA A 13 22.44 13.89 5.69
C ALA A 13 22.72 13.87 4.18
N SER A 14 23.93 13.43 3.77
CA SER A 14 24.35 13.36 2.37
C SER A 14 23.78 12.16 1.61
N LEU A 15 23.27 11.13 2.31
CA LEU A 15 22.71 9.94 1.66
C LEU A 15 21.41 10.26 0.90
N PRO A 16 21.15 9.54 -0.22
CA PRO A 16 19.88 9.66 -0.93
C PRO A 16 18.68 9.43 0.00
N LYS A 17 17.68 10.27 -0.13
CA LYS A 17 16.44 10.18 0.65
C LYS A 17 15.33 9.60 -0.19
N HIS A 18 14.46 8.83 0.44
CA HIS A 18 13.21 8.37 -0.12
C HIS A 18 12.11 8.47 0.92
N ILE A 19 10.88 8.54 0.47
CA ILE A 19 9.71 8.47 1.34
C ILE A 19 9.22 7.02 1.42
N ALA A 20 8.45 6.72 2.45
CA ALA A 20 7.85 5.40 2.62
C ALA A 20 6.34 5.53 2.81
N GLY A 21 5.61 4.56 2.29
CA GLY A 21 4.17 4.41 2.48
C GLY A 21 3.82 2.99 2.87
N ALA A 22 2.64 2.81 3.44
CA ALA A 22 2.12 1.49 3.77
C ALA A 22 0.63 1.40 3.42
N GLY A 23 0.23 0.28 2.83
CA GLY A 23 -1.15 0.04 2.42
C GLY A 23 -1.65 -1.34 2.82
N ALA A 24 -2.96 -1.46 2.97
CA ALA A 24 -3.66 -2.70 3.31
C ALA A 24 -4.43 -3.25 2.11
N VAL A 25 -4.18 -4.51 1.77
CA VAL A 25 -4.99 -5.26 0.81
C VAL A 25 -6.08 -6.00 1.58
N ILE A 26 -7.21 -5.32 1.79
CA ILE A 26 -8.39 -5.88 2.43
C ILE A 26 -9.21 -6.57 1.35
N HIS A 27 -9.64 -7.82 1.58
CA HIS A 27 -10.25 -8.62 0.54
C HIS A 27 -11.44 -9.45 1.06
N ASP A 28 -12.22 -10.01 0.17
CA ASP A 28 -13.26 -10.98 0.53
C ASP A 28 -12.92 -12.41 0.06
N ALA A 29 -13.78 -13.36 0.42
CA ALA A 29 -13.61 -14.77 0.04
C ALA A 29 -13.74 -15.03 -1.48
N ALA A 30 -14.32 -14.09 -2.24
CA ALA A 30 -14.43 -14.16 -3.69
C ALA A 30 -13.21 -13.55 -4.41
N GLY A 31 -12.21 -13.04 -3.67
CA GLY A 31 -11.02 -12.41 -4.23
C GLY A 31 -11.22 -10.96 -4.66
N ARG A 32 -12.36 -10.34 -4.31
CA ARG A 32 -12.54 -8.90 -4.50
C ARG A 32 -11.70 -8.14 -3.48
N ILE A 33 -11.13 -7.02 -3.89
CA ILE A 33 -10.30 -6.16 -3.04
C ILE A 33 -11.04 -4.85 -2.75
N LEU A 34 -10.95 -4.41 -1.49
CA LEU A 34 -11.49 -3.13 -1.06
C LEU A 34 -10.67 -2.00 -1.67
N LEU A 35 -11.34 -1.18 -2.46
CA LEU A 35 -10.80 0.05 -3.01
C LEU A 35 -11.52 1.25 -2.43
N VAL A 36 -10.79 2.35 -2.32
CA VAL A 36 -11.27 3.64 -1.81
C VAL A 36 -11.07 4.73 -2.86
N GLN A 37 -11.92 5.74 -2.85
CA GLN A 37 -11.82 6.87 -3.78
C GLN A 37 -11.44 8.13 -3.02
N PRO A 38 -10.24 8.71 -3.28
CA PRO A 38 -9.80 9.94 -2.64
C PRO A 38 -10.72 11.12 -2.96
N SER A 39 -10.93 12.01 -1.99
CA SER A 39 -11.76 13.20 -2.16
C SER A 39 -11.16 14.21 -3.15
N TYR A 40 -9.84 14.29 -3.20
CA TYR A 40 -9.08 15.19 -4.07
C TYR A 40 -8.85 14.65 -5.49
N ARG A 41 -9.19 13.39 -5.75
CA ARG A 41 -9.07 12.72 -7.05
C ARG A 41 -10.21 11.75 -7.28
N THR A 42 -11.14 12.10 -8.17
CA THR A 42 -12.32 11.28 -8.47
C THR A 42 -12.16 10.43 -9.73
N ASP A 43 -11.01 10.52 -10.40
CA ASP A 43 -10.70 9.82 -11.65
C ASP A 43 -10.01 8.47 -11.44
N THR A 44 -9.66 8.14 -10.20
CA THR A 44 -8.97 6.88 -9.86
C THR A 44 -9.34 6.39 -8.47
N TRP A 45 -9.14 5.11 -8.26
CA TRP A 45 -9.28 4.43 -6.99
C TRP A 45 -7.92 3.99 -6.45
N GLU A 46 -7.85 3.74 -5.16
CA GLU A 46 -6.62 3.32 -4.48
C GLU A 46 -6.95 2.23 -3.45
N ILE A 47 -5.93 1.54 -2.93
CA ILE A 47 -6.07 0.72 -1.72
C ILE A 47 -5.92 1.61 -0.50
N PRO A 48 -6.55 1.29 0.64
CA PRO A 48 -6.38 2.04 1.90
C PRO A 48 -4.94 2.09 2.33
N GLY A 49 -4.48 3.27 2.78
CA GLY A 49 -3.13 3.49 3.28
C GLY A 49 -2.54 4.83 2.89
N GLY A 50 -1.36 5.14 3.41
CA GLY A 50 -0.71 6.42 3.18
C GLY A 50 0.76 6.44 3.56
N GLY A 51 1.27 7.64 3.80
CA GLY A 51 2.66 7.87 4.17
C GLY A 51 2.99 7.49 5.61
N LEU A 52 4.25 7.20 5.88
CA LEU A 52 4.73 7.04 7.25
C LEU A 52 4.96 8.40 7.89
N ASP A 53 4.53 8.56 9.13
CA ASP A 53 4.88 9.68 9.99
C ASP A 53 6.29 9.53 10.57
N THR A 54 6.82 10.65 11.09
CA THR A 54 8.15 10.66 11.72
C THR A 54 8.21 9.69 12.91
N GLY A 55 9.12 8.74 12.84
CA GLY A 55 9.32 7.73 13.89
C GLY A 55 8.37 6.54 13.79
N GLU A 56 7.49 6.51 12.81
CA GLU A 56 6.57 5.43 12.56
C GLU A 56 7.21 4.34 11.68
N HIS A 57 6.87 3.09 11.92
CA HIS A 57 7.23 1.98 11.04
C HIS A 57 6.01 1.50 10.21
N PRO A 58 6.21 0.77 9.09
CA PRO A 58 5.13 0.47 8.15
C PRO A 58 3.89 -0.20 8.74
N LEU A 59 4.03 -1.09 9.73
CA LEU A 59 2.88 -1.73 10.39
C LEU A 59 2.05 -0.74 11.23
N GLN A 60 2.69 0.27 11.81
CA GLN A 60 1.98 1.33 12.54
C GLN A 60 1.24 2.23 11.56
N ALA A 61 1.93 2.65 10.49
CA ALA A 61 1.36 3.51 9.46
C ALA A 61 0.08 2.90 8.85
N VAL A 62 0.12 1.65 8.40
CA VAL A 62 -1.05 1.02 7.78
C VAL A 62 -2.23 0.88 8.76
N ARG A 63 -1.96 0.65 10.04
CA ARG A 63 -3.03 0.61 11.06
C ARG A 63 -3.66 1.98 11.28
N ARG A 64 -2.83 3.02 11.39
CA ARG A 64 -3.28 4.41 11.57
C ARG A 64 -4.10 4.83 10.36
N GLU A 65 -3.57 4.69 9.15
CA GLU A 65 -4.24 5.09 7.91
C GLU A 65 -5.60 4.40 7.75
N VAL A 66 -5.67 3.07 7.90
CA VAL A 66 -6.94 2.33 7.80
C VAL A 66 -7.94 2.78 8.88
N LYS A 67 -7.44 3.15 10.08
CA LYS A 67 -8.30 3.67 11.13
C LYS A 67 -8.83 5.07 10.81
N GLU A 68 -8.00 5.94 10.28
CA GLU A 68 -8.35 7.31 9.88
C GLU A 68 -9.31 7.29 8.70
N GLU A 69 -8.95 6.60 7.62
CA GLU A 69 -9.71 6.53 6.38
C GLU A 69 -11.04 5.77 6.48
N LEU A 70 -11.05 4.62 7.19
CA LEU A 70 -12.18 3.67 7.18
C LEU A 70 -12.86 3.48 8.53
N GLY A 71 -12.30 4.01 9.62
CA GLY A 71 -12.79 3.77 10.97
C GLY A 71 -12.54 2.35 11.51
N ILE A 72 -11.75 1.53 10.81
CA ILE A 72 -11.53 0.11 11.15
C ILE A 72 -10.24 -0.06 11.96
N ASP A 73 -10.33 -0.73 13.11
CA ASP A 73 -9.16 -1.20 13.84
C ASP A 73 -8.60 -2.46 13.16
N LEU A 74 -7.61 -2.25 12.27
CA LEU A 74 -6.96 -3.31 11.51
C LEU A 74 -5.81 -3.93 12.32
N THR A 75 -5.70 -5.26 12.29
CA THR A 75 -4.46 -5.97 12.62
C THR A 75 -3.85 -6.46 11.31
N PRO A 76 -2.81 -5.80 10.78
CA PRO A 76 -2.22 -6.20 9.51
C PRO A 76 -1.66 -7.62 9.61
N GLY A 77 -1.90 -8.40 8.59
CA GLY A 77 -1.31 -9.72 8.40
C GLY A 77 0.12 -9.62 7.85
N ARG A 78 0.52 -10.62 7.07
CA ARG A 78 1.87 -10.68 6.52
C ARG A 78 2.11 -9.62 5.45
N LEU A 79 3.38 -9.29 5.24
CA LEU A 79 3.82 -8.47 4.11
C LEU A 79 3.60 -9.23 2.79
N LEU A 80 2.87 -8.61 1.86
CA LEU A 80 2.58 -9.16 0.53
C LEU A 80 3.59 -8.68 -0.51
N ALA A 81 3.91 -7.39 -0.47
CA ALA A 81 4.83 -6.81 -1.44
C ALA A 81 5.60 -5.63 -0.84
N VAL A 82 6.80 -5.41 -1.39
CA VAL A 82 7.53 -4.14 -1.30
C VAL A 82 7.65 -3.62 -2.72
N ASP A 83 7.15 -2.41 -2.97
CA ASP A 83 7.18 -1.79 -4.30
C ASP A 83 8.01 -0.52 -4.29
N TRP A 84 9.10 -0.52 -5.04
CA TRP A 84 9.94 0.63 -5.27
C TRP A 84 9.40 1.47 -6.44
N VAL A 85 9.16 2.74 -6.16
CA VAL A 85 8.80 3.74 -7.18
C VAL A 85 9.92 4.75 -7.27
N ALA A 86 10.57 4.85 -8.43
CA ALA A 86 11.64 5.82 -8.64
C ALA A 86 11.12 7.26 -8.58
N GLU A 87 12.05 8.21 -8.45
CA GLU A 87 11.73 9.63 -8.55
C GLU A 87 10.88 9.94 -9.78
N GLN A 88 9.87 10.76 -9.60
CA GLN A 88 8.92 11.09 -10.65
C GLN A 88 9.23 12.45 -11.28
N ALA A 89 8.79 12.63 -12.52
CA ALA A 89 9.04 13.85 -13.28
C ALA A 89 8.47 15.14 -12.64
N ASP A 90 7.50 14.99 -11.73
CA ASP A 90 6.91 16.10 -10.97
C ASP A 90 7.70 16.46 -9.70
N GLY A 91 8.86 15.84 -9.47
CA GLY A 91 9.75 16.10 -8.35
C GLY A 91 9.43 15.32 -7.08
N ARG A 92 8.48 14.38 -7.13
CA ARG A 92 8.25 13.47 -5.99
C ARG A 92 9.47 12.56 -5.81
N PRO A 93 10.05 12.49 -4.59
CA PRO A 93 11.21 11.65 -4.34
C PRO A 93 10.88 10.17 -4.53
N PRO A 94 11.89 9.29 -4.61
CA PRO A 94 11.68 7.85 -4.62
C PRO A 94 10.81 7.42 -3.42
N LEU A 95 9.93 6.43 -3.65
CA LEU A 95 8.98 5.95 -2.67
C LEU A 95 9.09 4.44 -2.52
N VAL A 96 9.11 3.95 -1.29
CA VAL A 96 8.96 2.52 -0.95
C VAL A 96 7.56 2.29 -0.37
N ASN A 97 6.77 1.45 -1.02
CA ASN A 97 5.46 1.05 -0.52
C ASN A 97 5.52 -0.35 0.11
N TYR A 98 5.03 -0.48 1.32
CA TYR A 98 4.87 -1.74 2.04
C TYR A 98 3.40 -2.16 2.00
N LEU A 99 3.09 -3.27 1.34
CA LEU A 99 1.73 -3.76 1.15
C LEU A 99 1.49 -4.96 2.07
N PHE A 100 0.50 -4.83 2.96
CA PHE A 100 0.17 -5.86 3.92
C PHE A 100 -1.18 -6.52 3.60
N ASP A 101 -1.31 -7.79 3.98
CA ASP A 101 -2.60 -8.46 4.03
C ASP A 101 -3.48 -7.76 5.07
N GLY A 102 -4.58 -7.19 4.61
CA GLY A 102 -5.57 -6.49 5.43
C GLY A 102 -6.66 -7.42 5.98
N GLY A 103 -6.58 -8.71 5.67
CA GLY A 103 -7.54 -9.71 6.11
C GLY A 103 -8.86 -9.68 5.36
N LEU A 104 -9.75 -10.57 5.78
CA LEU A 104 -11.05 -10.78 5.16
C LEU A 104 -12.11 -9.80 5.68
N ILE A 105 -12.93 -9.30 4.77
CA ILE A 105 -14.14 -8.54 5.07
C ILE A 105 -15.26 -8.97 4.12
N THR A 106 -16.44 -9.24 4.63
CA THR A 106 -17.61 -9.46 3.79
C THR A 106 -18.24 -8.14 3.37
N GLN A 107 -19.04 -8.15 2.30
CA GLN A 107 -19.80 -6.96 1.86
C GLN A 107 -20.73 -6.43 2.97
N ALA A 108 -21.30 -7.31 3.79
CA ALA A 108 -22.18 -6.93 4.89
C ALA A 108 -21.39 -6.26 6.02
N GLU A 109 -20.24 -6.83 6.40
CA GLU A 109 -19.36 -6.24 7.41
C GLU A 109 -18.80 -4.89 6.93
N ALA A 110 -18.38 -4.79 5.67
CA ALA A 110 -17.90 -3.54 5.10
C ALA A 110 -18.95 -2.43 5.22
N ARG A 111 -20.21 -2.70 4.89
CA ARG A 111 -21.31 -1.73 5.01
C ARG A 111 -21.59 -1.28 6.44
N THR A 112 -21.32 -2.11 7.43
CA THR A 112 -21.60 -1.79 8.84
C THR A 112 -20.41 -1.21 9.58
N ARG A 113 -19.18 -1.55 9.15
CA ARG A 113 -17.94 -1.21 9.87
C ARG A 113 -17.20 -0.03 9.26
N ILE A 114 -17.34 0.17 7.93
CA ILE A 114 -16.63 1.26 7.26
C ILE A 114 -17.36 2.59 7.51
N HIS A 115 -16.60 3.52 8.06
CA HIS A 115 -17.02 4.90 8.28
C HIS A 115 -15.94 5.80 7.68
N LEU A 116 -16.18 6.26 6.45
CA LEU A 116 -15.23 7.08 5.71
C LEU A 116 -15.02 8.42 6.41
N ASP A 117 -13.78 8.89 6.42
CA ASP A 117 -13.52 10.31 6.63
C ASP A 117 -13.84 11.06 5.32
N PRO A 118 -14.89 11.91 5.31
CA PRO A 118 -15.31 12.59 4.09
C PRO A 118 -14.33 13.67 3.61
N GLU A 119 -13.38 14.09 4.45
CA GLU A 119 -12.31 14.99 4.04
C GLU A 119 -11.27 14.25 3.19
N GLU A 120 -11.08 12.95 3.43
CA GLU A 120 -10.08 12.12 2.73
C GLU A 120 -10.71 11.27 1.62
N LEU A 121 -11.83 10.63 1.89
CA LEU A 121 -12.44 9.64 1.00
C LEU A 121 -13.91 9.92 0.72
N THR A 122 -14.33 9.70 -0.54
CA THR A 122 -15.72 9.89 -0.97
C THR A 122 -16.50 8.59 -1.13
N ALA A 123 -15.83 7.46 -1.39
CA ALA A 123 -16.48 6.17 -1.62
C ALA A 123 -15.54 5.00 -1.34
N TRP A 124 -16.14 3.83 -1.17
CA TRP A 124 -15.45 2.55 -1.14
C TRP A 124 -16.23 1.49 -1.93
N GLN A 125 -15.53 0.47 -2.45
CA GLN A 125 -16.15 -0.70 -3.06
C GLN A 125 -15.25 -1.92 -2.96
N LEU A 126 -15.87 -3.12 -2.97
CA LEU A 126 -15.18 -4.38 -3.22
C LEU A 126 -15.15 -4.62 -4.74
N ALA A 127 -13.98 -4.43 -5.33
CA ALA A 127 -13.77 -4.54 -6.78
C ALA A 127 -13.25 -5.92 -7.18
N THR A 128 -13.80 -6.48 -8.27
CA THR A 128 -13.35 -7.76 -8.83
C THR A 128 -12.03 -7.59 -9.61
N PRO A 129 -11.28 -8.69 -9.83
CA PRO A 129 -10.03 -8.63 -10.63
C PRO A 129 -10.21 -8.01 -12.02
N GLU A 130 -11.36 -8.22 -12.67
CA GLU A 130 -11.67 -7.66 -13.99
C GLU A 130 -11.87 -6.14 -13.96
N GLN A 131 -12.22 -5.58 -12.80
CA GLN A 131 -12.44 -4.14 -12.62
C GLN A 131 -11.16 -3.38 -12.28
N TRP A 132 -10.13 -4.04 -11.74
CA TRP A 132 -8.95 -3.35 -11.22
C TRP A 132 -8.25 -2.50 -12.29
N ASP A 133 -8.08 -3.02 -13.50
CA ASP A 133 -7.37 -2.29 -14.58
C ASP A 133 -8.13 -1.05 -15.05
N SER A 134 -9.46 -1.01 -14.87
CA SER A 134 -10.28 0.15 -15.24
C SER A 134 -10.44 1.17 -14.11
N LEU A 135 -10.33 0.74 -12.84
CA LEU A 135 -10.54 1.59 -11.67
C LEU A 135 -9.23 2.21 -11.16
N LEU A 136 -8.14 1.48 -11.28
CA LEU A 136 -6.85 1.84 -10.70
C LEU A 136 -5.92 2.47 -11.75
N ALA A 137 -5.05 3.36 -11.31
CA ALA A 137 -3.92 3.77 -12.14
C ALA A 137 -3.05 2.55 -12.52
N PRO A 138 -2.42 2.50 -13.71
CA PRO A 138 -1.77 1.29 -14.21
C PRO A 138 -0.73 0.67 -13.27
N HIS A 139 0.06 1.48 -12.57
CA HIS A 139 1.03 0.98 -11.59
C HIS A 139 0.35 0.39 -10.35
N MET A 140 -0.77 0.97 -9.92
CA MET A 140 -1.55 0.47 -8.79
C MET A 140 -2.27 -0.84 -9.16
N ALA A 141 -2.83 -0.95 -10.36
CA ALA A 141 -3.44 -2.18 -10.84
C ALA A 141 -2.44 -3.34 -10.85
N ARG A 142 -1.23 -3.13 -11.41
CA ARG A 142 -0.15 -4.14 -11.37
C ARG A 142 0.20 -4.55 -9.94
N ARG A 143 0.31 -3.57 -9.02
CA ARG A 143 0.59 -3.80 -7.60
C ARG A 143 -0.49 -4.68 -6.95
N VAL A 144 -1.77 -4.35 -7.18
CA VAL A 144 -2.90 -5.12 -6.65
C VAL A 144 -2.93 -6.55 -7.21
N HIS A 145 -2.71 -6.74 -8.51
CA HIS A 145 -2.56 -8.07 -9.12
C HIS A 145 -1.42 -8.86 -8.50
N ALA A 146 -0.26 -8.23 -8.27
CA ALA A 146 0.88 -8.89 -7.64
C ALA A 146 0.58 -9.29 -6.18
N CYS A 147 -0.05 -8.42 -5.41
CA CYS A 147 -0.48 -8.72 -4.03
C CYS A 147 -1.49 -9.86 -3.98
N SER A 148 -2.48 -9.89 -4.88
CA SER A 148 -3.47 -10.96 -4.98
C SER A 148 -2.82 -12.31 -5.26
N ARG A 149 -1.86 -12.38 -6.20
CA ARG A 149 -1.07 -13.59 -6.44
C ARG A 149 -0.23 -13.98 -5.23
N ALA A 150 0.44 -13.01 -4.59
CA ALA A 150 1.24 -13.23 -3.39
C ALA A 150 0.41 -13.82 -2.23
N MET A 151 -0.83 -13.35 -2.05
CA MET A 151 -1.77 -13.92 -1.06
C MET A 151 -2.07 -15.39 -1.36
N THR A 152 -2.44 -15.70 -2.60
CA THR A 152 -2.80 -17.06 -3.01
C THR A 152 -1.62 -18.04 -2.91
N GLN A 153 -0.42 -17.58 -3.24
CA GLN A 153 0.80 -18.41 -3.26
C GLN A 153 1.54 -18.46 -1.92
N GLY A 154 1.13 -17.68 -0.93
CA GLY A 154 1.83 -17.62 0.34
C GLY A 154 3.21 -16.93 0.29
N LEU A 155 3.43 -16.03 -0.68
CA LEU A 155 4.71 -15.37 -0.95
C LEU A 155 4.71 -13.91 -0.54
N THR A 156 5.91 -13.33 -0.43
CA THR A 156 6.15 -11.88 -0.45
C THR A 156 6.95 -11.57 -1.70
N VAL A 157 6.56 -10.54 -2.45
CA VAL A 157 7.20 -10.18 -3.72
C VAL A 157 7.84 -8.78 -3.65
N TYR A 158 8.94 -8.62 -4.40
CA TYR A 158 9.56 -7.33 -4.63
C TYR A 158 9.13 -6.79 -5.99
N LEU A 159 8.66 -5.55 -5.99
CA LEU A 159 8.15 -4.89 -7.18
C LEU A 159 8.94 -3.61 -7.48
N GLN A 160 8.92 -3.21 -8.75
CA GLN A 160 9.33 -1.88 -9.19
C GLN A 160 8.22 -1.31 -10.08
N HIS A 161 7.59 -0.21 -9.65
CA HIS A 161 6.40 0.37 -10.29
C HIS A 161 5.28 -0.67 -10.55
N GLY A 162 5.09 -1.58 -9.61
CA GLY A 162 4.15 -2.68 -9.69
C GLY A 162 4.61 -3.88 -10.53
N PHE A 163 5.76 -3.82 -11.20
CA PHE A 163 6.32 -4.95 -11.95
C PHE A 163 7.13 -5.87 -11.03
N ASP A 164 6.84 -7.16 -11.10
CA ASP A 164 7.64 -8.18 -10.42
C ASP A 164 8.94 -8.41 -11.20
N LEU A 165 10.07 -8.00 -10.61
CA LEU A 165 11.40 -8.15 -11.19
C LEU A 165 12.08 -9.46 -10.76
N THR A 166 11.50 -10.23 -9.87
CA THR A 166 12.11 -11.48 -9.35
C THR A 166 11.95 -12.65 -10.30
N GLY A 167 11.25 -12.45 -11.43
CA GLY A 167 11.30 -13.34 -12.60
C GLY A 167 10.63 -14.70 -12.42
N ARG A 168 9.77 -14.87 -11.43
CA ARG A 168 8.90 -16.05 -11.38
C ARG A 168 7.64 -15.80 -12.20
N GLN A 169 7.82 -15.70 -13.53
CA GLN A 169 6.72 -15.91 -14.46
C GLN A 169 6.39 -17.42 -14.44
N THR A 170 5.28 -17.77 -13.85
CA THR A 170 4.63 -19.06 -14.07
C THR A 170 3.40 -18.86 -14.93
#